data_1bebb301ec24a2699ef0cc5b6aa4d124
#
_entry.id   1bebb301ec24a2699ef0cc5b6aa4d124
#
_cell.length_a   1.000
_cell.length_b   1.000
_cell.length_c   1.000
_cell.angle_alpha   90.00
_cell.angle_beta   90.00
_cell.angle_gamma   90.00
#
_symmetry.space_group_name_H-M   'P 1'
#
loop_
_entity.id
_entity.type
_entity.pdbx_description
1 polymer ?
#
loop_
_entity_poly.entity_id
_entity_poly.type
_entity_poly.pdbx_seq_one_letter_code
_entity_poly.pdbx_strand_id
1 'polypeptide(L)'
;MKDYELKNIDPEDIEDLLVKVETSFDIKFVSDELVHITTFGQLCDHIVNKIQLENSDDCTSQQAFYKLRDAISSTLQIDKKTISTDFQLADLLPRQSRRIKTKKLENHLGFNLNILRPPHWVSGTLGILLLASLVGLFFNWQIGLLGLVFSITGLWLANKVGNELDLQTVGQVAEKMTRENYLKSRRNPKTFNKKEIEKVLTDWFSNDLDLDKSKLTRDAIFV
;
A
#
# COMPACT_ATOMS: atom_id res chain seq x y z
N MET A 1 -6.32 -9.28 -31.24
CA MET A 1 -6.04 -8.61 -29.95
C MET A 1 -6.33 -9.68 -28.89
N LYS A 2 -5.40 -10.01 -28.01
CA LYS A 2 -5.72 -10.90 -26.89
C LYS A 2 -6.36 -10.02 -25.83
N ASP A 3 -7.65 -10.16 -25.62
CA ASP A 3 -8.35 -9.55 -24.51
C ASP A 3 -7.82 -10.20 -23.23
N TYR A 4 -7.10 -9.44 -22.43
CA TYR A 4 -6.65 -9.91 -21.13
C TYR A 4 -7.81 -9.70 -20.15
N GLU A 5 -8.47 -10.81 -19.81
CA GLU A 5 -9.46 -10.82 -18.74
C GLU A 5 -8.70 -10.89 -17.40
N LEU A 6 -8.99 -9.97 -16.49
CA LEU A 6 -8.52 -10.02 -15.11
C LEU A 6 -9.36 -11.03 -14.33
N LYS A 7 -9.31 -12.31 -14.74
CA LYS A 7 -10.07 -13.43 -14.14
C LYS A 7 -9.54 -13.71 -12.74
N ASN A 8 -10.45 -13.99 -11.83
CA ASN A 8 -10.23 -14.40 -10.44
C ASN A 8 -9.80 -13.29 -9.46
N ILE A 9 -10.14 -12.05 -9.71
CA ILE A 9 -10.04 -11.01 -8.68
C ILE A 9 -11.36 -10.96 -7.95
N ASP A 10 -11.30 -11.05 -6.62
CA ASP A 10 -12.50 -10.85 -5.81
C ASP A 10 -12.92 -9.37 -5.91
N PRO A 11 -14.19 -9.08 -6.19
CA PRO A 11 -14.71 -7.70 -6.20
C PRO A 11 -14.39 -6.93 -4.90
N GLU A 12 -14.39 -7.61 -3.75
CA GLU A 12 -14.03 -7.00 -2.45
C GLU A 12 -12.57 -6.50 -2.44
N ASP A 13 -11.64 -7.23 -3.05
CA ASP A 13 -10.23 -6.81 -3.14
C ASP A 13 -10.08 -5.55 -4.01
N ILE A 14 -10.89 -5.41 -5.06
CA ILE A 14 -10.93 -4.20 -5.90
C ILE A 14 -11.49 -3.03 -5.10
N GLU A 15 -12.57 -3.22 -4.35
CA GLU A 15 -13.16 -2.18 -3.51
C GLU A 15 -12.18 -1.70 -2.45
N ASP A 16 -11.48 -2.60 -1.77
CA ASP A 16 -10.44 -2.27 -0.79
C ASP A 16 -9.30 -1.46 -1.42
N LEU A 17 -8.89 -1.82 -2.63
CA LEU A 17 -7.88 -1.07 -3.38
C LEU A 17 -8.39 0.33 -3.75
N LEU A 18 -9.63 0.47 -4.19
CA LEU A 18 -10.24 1.75 -4.52
C LEU A 18 -10.32 2.69 -3.31
N VAL A 19 -10.58 2.18 -2.11
CA VAL A 19 -10.51 2.97 -0.85
C VAL A 19 -9.10 3.52 -0.60
N LYS A 20 -8.06 2.75 -0.90
CA LYS A 20 -6.67 3.21 -0.82
C LYS A 20 -6.38 4.30 -1.88
N VAL A 21 -6.91 4.13 -3.10
CA VAL A 21 -6.83 5.13 -4.19
C VAL A 21 -7.49 6.44 -3.76
N GLU A 22 -8.71 6.38 -3.20
CA GLU A 22 -9.41 7.55 -2.67
C GLU A 22 -8.54 8.33 -1.67
N THR A 23 -7.93 7.59 -0.73
CA THR A 23 -7.09 8.18 0.32
C THR A 23 -5.82 8.83 -0.24
N SER A 24 -5.20 8.20 -1.24
CA SER A 24 -3.93 8.65 -1.81
C SER A 24 -4.08 9.90 -2.68
N PHE A 25 -5.19 9.98 -3.44
CA PHE A 25 -5.48 11.07 -4.35
C PHE A 25 -6.48 12.10 -3.81
N ASP A 26 -6.94 11.93 -2.56
CA ASP A 26 -7.94 12.79 -1.91
C ASP A 26 -9.21 12.96 -2.76
N ILE A 27 -9.72 11.84 -3.29
CA ILE A 27 -10.96 11.77 -4.06
C ILE A 27 -11.96 10.87 -3.34
N LYS A 28 -13.23 10.87 -3.78
CA LYS A 28 -14.28 9.98 -3.28
C LYS A 28 -15.09 9.43 -4.44
N PHE A 29 -15.25 8.12 -4.51
CA PHE A 29 -16.18 7.50 -5.45
C PHE A 29 -17.60 7.54 -4.87
N VAL A 30 -18.57 7.85 -5.74
CA VAL A 30 -19.99 7.82 -5.40
C VAL A 30 -20.55 6.44 -5.76
N SER A 31 -21.55 5.97 -5.03
CA SER A 31 -22.25 4.71 -5.37
C SER A 31 -22.65 4.71 -6.84
N ASP A 32 -22.43 3.59 -7.51
CA ASP A 32 -22.75 3.34 -8.93
C ASP A 32 -21.90 4.09 -9.97
N GLU A 33 -20.94 4.92 -9.52
CA GLU A 33 -20.07 5.71 -10.42
C GLU A 33 -19.17 4.82 -11.30
N LEU A 34 -18.79 3.67 -10.80
CA LEU A 34 -17.88 2.73 -11.45
C LEU A 34 -18.60 1.63 -12.27
N VAL A 35 -19.92 1.57 -12.24
CA VAL A 35 -20.72 0.53 -12.94
C VAL A 35 -20.46 0.48 -14.45
N HIS A 36 -20.12 1.62 -15.04
CA HIS A 36 -19.86 1.72 -16.48
C HIS A 36 -18.39 1.45 -16.87
N ILE A 37 -17.53 1.24 -15.89
CA ILE A 37 -16.10 1.02 -16.10
C ILE A 37 -15.85 -0.47 -16.28
N THR A 38 -15.51 -0.86 -17.48
CA THR A 38 -15.26 -2.26 -17.84
C THR A 38 -13.80 -2.57 -18.12
N THR A 39 -12.95 -1.55 -18.31
CA THR A 39 -11.53 -1.75 -18.59
C THR A 39 -10.65 -0.96 -17.62
N PHE A 40 -9.42 -1.44 -17.45
CA PHE A 40 -8.40 -0.76 -16.62
C PHE A 40 -8.10 0.65 -17.12
N GLY A 41 -8.05 0.85 -18.45
CA GLY A 41 -7.85 2.17 -19.04
C GLY A 41 -8.96 3.16 -18.72
N GLN A 42 -10.24 2.69 -18.75
CA GLN A 42 -11.38 3.51 -18.35
C GLN A 42 -11.30 3.91 -16.88
N LEU A 43 -10.87 3.00 -15.99
CA LEU A 43 -10.66 3.30 -14.59
C LEU A 43 -9.57 4.36 -14.40
N CYS A 44 -8.45 4.22 -15.09
CA CYS A 44 -7.37 5.22 -15.05
C CYS A 44 -7.84 6.60 -15.51
N ASP A 45 -8.57 6.66 -16.61
CA ASP A 45 -9.10 7.93 -17.14
C ASP A 45 -10.13 8.54 -16.21
N HIS A 46 -10.99 7.72 -15.61
CA HIS A 46 -11.97 8.17 -14.63
C HIS A 46 -11.30 8.79 -13.41
N ILE A 47 -10.30 8.12 -12.82
CA ILE A 47 -9.53 8.63 -11.68
C ILE A 47 -8.83 9.95 -12.05
N VAL A 48 -8.17 10.01 -13.20
CA VAL A 48 -7.51 11.23 -13.67
C VAL A 48 -8.49 12.40 -13.80
N ASN A 49 -9.68 12.16 -14.35
CA ASN A 49 -10.70 13.20 -14.55
C ASN A 49 -11.34 13.64 -13.22
N LYS A 50 -11.32 12.76 -12.22
CA LYS A 50 -11.85 13.06 -10.88
C LYS A 50 -10.90 13.90 -10.03
N ILE A 51 -9.60 13.86 -10.30
CA ILE A 51 -8.61 14.65 -9.59
C ILE A 51 -8.70 16.12 -10.05
N GLN A 52 -9.25 17.00 -9.19
CA GLN A 52 -9.42 18.43 -9.47
C GLN A 52 -8.21 19.26 -9.01
N LEU A 53 -7.02 18.89 -9.46
CA LEU A 53 -5.76 19.54 -9.12
C LEU A 53 -5.03 20.00 -10.40
N GLU A 54 -4.09 20.93 -10.23
CA GLU A 54 -3.23 21.37 -11.34
C GLU A 54 -2.29 20.25 -11.79
N ASN A 55 -2.18 20.07 -13.12
CA ASN A 55 -1.20 19.14 -13.66
C ASN A 55 0.21 19.74 -13.59
N SER A 56 1.16 18.94 -13.11
CA SER A 56 2.60 19.27 -13.08
C SER A 56 3.39 18.06 -13.53
N ASP A 57 4.28 18.23 -14.49
CA ASP A 57 5.11 17.15 -15.05
C ASP A 57 6.25 16.70 -14.09
N ASP A 58 6.26 17.19 -12.84
CA ASP A 58 7.23 16.78 -11.83
C ASP A 58 7.07 15.30 -11.46
N CYS A 59 8.17 14.57 -11.39
CA CYS A 59 8.18 13.16 -11.00
C CYS A 59 7.90 12.99 -9.50
N THR A 60 6.77 12.37 -9.17
CA THR A 60 6.33 12.16 -7.77
C THR A 60 7.23 11.19 -7.03
N SER A 61 7.69 10.12 -7.69
CA SER A 61 8.59 9.14 -7.06
C SER A 61 9.93 9.77 -6.66
N GLN A 62 10.45 10.69 -7.51
CA GLN A 62 11.67 11.43 -7.18
C GLN A 62 11.44 12.38 -5.99
N GLN A 63 10.31 13.08 -5.95
CA GLN A 63 9.96 13.95 -4.83
C GLN A 63 9.76 13.15 -3.55
N ALA A 64 9.09 11.99 -3.60
CA ALA A 64 8.93 11.07 -2.50
C ALA A 64 10.29 10.62 -1.93
N PHE A 65 11.22 10.24 -2.81
CA PHE A 65 12.57 9.88 -2.39
C PHE A 65 13.29 11.03 -1.71
N TYR A 66 13.26 12.24 -2.26
CA TYR A 66 13.90 13.39 -1.64
C TYR A 66 13.29 13.75 -0.29
N LYS A 67 11.97 13.69 -0.18
CA LYS A 67 11.25 13.92 1.09
C LYS A 67 11.61 12.88 2.14
N LEU A 68 11.66 11.60 1.74
CA LEU A 68 12.07 10.51 2.62
C LEU A 68 13.53 10.64 3.05
N ARG A 69 14.44 10.96 2.12
CA ARG A 69 15.86 11.19 2.39
C ARG A 69 16.07 12.34 3.39
N ASP A 70 15.32 13.42 3.23
CA ASP A 70 15.36 14.56 4.15
C ASP A 70 14.85 14.18 5.53
N ALA A 71 13.76 13.40 5.61
CA ALA A 71 13.24 12.87 6.86
C ALA A 71 14.25 11.94 7.55
N ILE A 72 14.87 11.01 6.82
CA ILE A 72 15.89 10.10 7.37
C ILE A 72 17.07 10.92 7.92
N SER A 73 17.60 11.85 7.13
CA SER A 73 18.75 12.66 7.54
C SER A 73 18.46 13.47 8.80
N SER A 74 17.30 14.15 8.85
CA SER A 74 16.94 15.01 9.98
C SER A 74 16.59 14.23 11.26
N THR A 75 15.93 13.05 11.12
CA THR A 75 15.46 12.29 12.29
C THR A 75 16.48 11.27 12.80
N LEU A 76 17.29 10.70 11.91
CA LEU A 76 18.28 9.67 12.25
C LEU A 76 19.72 10.18 12.25
N GLN A 77 19.95 11.45 11.90
CA GLN A 77 21.28 12.11 11.88
C GLN A 77 22.28 11.42 10.92
N ILE A 78 21.79 11.00 9.75
CA ILE A 78 22.60 10.37 8.70
C ILE A 78 22.86 11.40 7.59
N ASP A 79 24.08 11.41 7.04
CA ASP A 79 24.40 12.32 5.93
C ASP A 79 23.52 12.02 4.71
N LYS A 80 22.85 13.05 4.20
CA LYS A 80 21.99 12.97 3.00
C LYS A 80 22.70 12.37 1.79
N LYS A 81 24.02 12.61 1.65
CA LYS A 81 24.80 12.15 0.51
C LYS A 81 25.00 10.64 0.49
N THR A 82 24.90 9.99 1.65
CA THR A 82 25.07 8.53 1.77
C THR A 82 23.76 7.78 1.50
N ILE A 83 22.61 8.47 1.53
CA ILE A 83 21.30 7.86 1.36
C ILE A 83 20.96 7.80 -0.13
N SER A 84 21.07 6.60 -0.72
CA SER A 84 20.64 6.28 -2.08
C SER A 84 19.35 5.47 -2.07
N THR A 85 18.76 5.25 -3.25
CA THR A 85 17.59 4.37 -3.42
C THR A 85 17.87 2.93 -3.00
N ASP A 86 19.10 2.46 -3.21
CA ASP A 86 19.52 1.07 -2.91
C ASP A 86 19.96 0.88 -1.44
N PHE A 87 19.95 1.97 -0.65
CA PHE A 87 20.35 1.89 0.75
C PHE A 87 19.43 0.94 1.52
N GLN A 88 20.03 0.00 2.27
CA GLN A 88 19.28 -1.02 2.97
C GLN A 88 18.54 -0.46 4.19
N LEU A 89 17.25 -0.73 4.29
CA LEU A 89 16.44 -0.30 5.43
C LEU A 89 16.89 -0.95 6.75
N ALA A 90 17.42 -2.16 6.69
CA ALA A 90 17.90 -2.86 7.87
C ALA A 90 19.03 -2.10 8.57
N ASP A 91 19.89 -1.40 7.81
CA ASP A 91 21.00 -0.60 8.33
C ASP A 91 20.49 0.71 8.96
N LEU A 92 19.46 1.33 8.36
CA LEU A 92 18.82 2.52 8.90
C LEU A 92 17.99 2.23 10.16
N LEU A 93 17.28 1.11 10.12
CA LEU A 93 16.27 0.71 11.09
C LEU A 93 16.65 -0.63 11.74
N PRO A 94 17.70 -0.67 12.59
CA PRO A 94 18.09 -1.89 13.28
C PRO A 94 16.97 -2.39 14.19
N ARG A 95 16.82 -3.71 14.30
CA ARG A 95 15.67 -4.40 14.90
C ARG A 95 15.30 -3.88 16.29
N GLN A 96 16.28 -3.54 17.12
CA GLN A 96 16.07 -3.09 18.51
C GLN A 96 15.39 -1.71 18.61
N SER A 97 15.65 -0.81 17.66
CA SER A 97 15.13 0.58 17.66
C SER A 97 14.17 0.87 16.49
N ARG A 98 13.89 -0.15 15.67
CA ARG A 98 13.16 -0.03 14.42
C ARG A 98 11.83 0.72 14.56
N ARG A 99 10.97 0.25 15.46
CA ARG A 99 9.64 0.86 15.69
C ARG A 99 9.74 2.33 16.11
N ILE A 100 10.68 2.65 17.02
CA ILE A 100 10.88 4.02 17.49
C ILE A 100 11.37 4.91 16.36
N LYS A 101 12.34 4.43 15.57
CA LYS A 101 12.87 5.16 14.42
C LYS A 101 11.84 5.34 13.33
N THR A 102 11.08 4.29 12.98
CA THR A 102 9.97 4.38 12.03
C THR A 102 8.94 5.40 12.48
N LYS A 103 8.55 5.38 13.76
CA LYS A 103 7.58 6.34 14.29
C LYS A 103 8.09 7.79 14.23
N LYS A 104 9.40 8.02 14.45
CA LYS A 104 10.01 9.34 14.26
C LYS A 104 9.95 9.80 12.81
N LEU A 105 10.21 8.90 11.85
CA LEU A 105 10.10 9.19 10.42
C LEU A 105 8.65 9.54 10.04
N GLU A 106 7.69 8.74 10.45
CA GLU A 106 6.26 8.97 10.20
C GLU A 106 5.78 10.30 10.77
N ASN A 107 6.18 10.64 12.00
CA ASN A 107 5.85 11.91 12.62
C ASN A 107 6.45 13.11 11.86
N HIS A 108 7.67 12.96 11.33
CA HIS A 108 8.30 14.00 10.50
C HIS A 108 7.63 14.15 9.13
N LEU A 109 7.25 13.02 8.51
CA LEU A 109 6.57 12.99 7.21
C LEU A 109 5.10 13.44 7.30
N GLY A 110 4.46 13.27 8.46
CA GLY A 110 3.05 13.59 8.69
C GLY A 110 2.07 12.51 8.22
N PHE A 111 2.56 11.30 7.90
CA PHE A 111 1.74 10.14 7.52
C PHE A 111 2.45 8.83 7.85
N ASN A 112 1.69 7.72 7.89
CA ASN A 112 2.22 6.40 8.19
C ASN A 112 2.90 5.80 6.95
N LEU A 113 4.03 5.13 7.17
CA LEU A 113 4.78 4.44 6.11
C LEU A 113 4.32 2.99 5.92
N ASN A 114 3.74 2.38 6.96
CA ASN A 114 3.27 0.99 6.96
C ASN A 114 4.33 -0.01 6.47
N ILE A 115 5.59 0.18 6.90
CA ILE A 115 6.73 -0.64 6.47
C ILE A 115 7.11 -1.74 7.46
N LEU A 116 6.34 -1.87 8.54
CA LEU A 116 6.55 -2.88 9.56
C LEU A 116 5.42 -3.90 9.54
N ARG A 117 5.78 -5.17 9.62
CA ARG A 117 4.83 -6.29 9.68
C ARG A 117 5.17 -7.24 10.81
N PRO A 118 4.21 -8.08 11.24
CA PRO A 118 4.52 -9.18 12.15
C PRO A 118 5.41 -10.23 11.44
N PRO A 119 6.17 -11.02 12.21
CA PRO A 119 6.88 -12.18 11.66
C PRO A 119 5.90 -13.15 10.99
N HIS A 120 6.28 -13.70 9.84
CA HIS A 120 5.44 -14.62 9.07
C HIS A 120 4.93 -15.82 9.87
N TRP A 121 5.75 -16.36 10.79
CA TRP A 121 5.34 -17.50 11.61
C TRP A 121 4.21 -17.13 12.56
N VAL A 122 4.16 -15.88 13.08
CA VAL A 122 3.06 -15.41 13.95
C VAL A 122 1.78 -15.29 13.15
N SER A 123 1.83 -14.64 11.99
CA SER A 123 0.65 -14.50 11.11
C SER A 123 0.17 -15.86 10.61
N GLY A 124 1.10 -16.76 10.25
CA GLY A 124 0.78 -18.12 9.81
C GLY A 124 0.11 -18.97 10.89
N THR A 125 0.65 -18.97 12.12
CA THR A 125 0.04 -19.73 13.24
C THR A 125 -1.34 -19.21 13.61
N LEU A 126 -1.52 -17.89 13.66
CA LEU A 126 -2.81 -17.26 13.94
C LEU A 126 -3.82 -17.51 12.81
N GLY A 127 -3.36 -17.51 11.55
CA GLY A 127 -4.19 -17.87 10.41
C GLY A 127 -4.67 -19.33 10.45
N ILE A 128 -3.78 -20.28 10.76
CA ILE A 128 -4.16 -21.68 10.95
C ILE A 128 -5.15 -21.84 12.10
N LEU A 129 -4.92 -21.13 13.21
CA LEU A 129 -5.83 -21.16 14.35
C LEU A 129 -7.21 -20.58 13.98
N LEU A 130 -7.27 -19.55 13.18
CA LEU A 130 -8.51 -18.96 12.69
C LEU A 130 -9.29 -19.97 11.85
N LEU A 131 -8.64 -20.65 10.91
CA LEU A 131 -9.27 -21.69 10.09
C LEU A 131 -9.75 -22.87 10.94
N ALA A 132 -8.92 -23.33 11.90
CA ALA A 132 -9.30 -24.40 12.83
C ALA A 132 -10.51 -24.00 13.70
N SER A 133 -10.58 -22.71 14.08
CA SER A 133 -11.72 -22.19 14.87
C SER A 133 -13.00 -22.14 14.06
N LEU A 134 -12.95 -21.81 12.76
CA LEU A 134 -14.10 -21.88 11.86
C LEU A 134 -14.66 -23.31 11.77
N VAL A 135 -13.76 -24.29 11.58
CA VAL A 135 -14.17 -25.72 11.61
C VAL A 135 -14.72 -26.11 12.98
N GLY A 136 -14.10 -25.63 14.06
CA GLY A 136 -14.52 -25.89 15.45
C GLY A 136 -15.94 -25.42 15.76
N LEU A 137 -16.47 -24.39 15.06
CA LEU A 137 -17.85 -23.94 15.23
C LEU A 137 -18.88 -25.05 14.95
N PHE A 138 -18.57 -25.96 14.01
CA PHE A 138 -19.47 -27.06 13.65
C PHE A 138 -19.51 -28.17 14.71
N PHE A 139 -18.45 -28.30 15.53
CA PHE A 139 -18.35 -29.31 16.59
C PHE A 139 -18.76 -28.76 17.96
N ASN A 140 -18.28 -27.58 18.31
CA ASN A 140 -18.60 -26.86 19.52
C ASN A 140 -18.53 -25.37 19.31
N TRP A 141 -19.70 -24.74 19.18
CA TRP A 141 -19.80 -23.33 18.85
C TRP A 141 -19.10 -22.40 19.86
N GLN A 142 -19.07 -22.76 21.15
CA GLN A 142 -18.42 -21.95 22.19
C GLN A 142 -16.90 -21.96 22.03
N ILE A 143 -16.30 -23.11 21.77
CA ILE A 143 -14.85 -23.25 21.57
C ILE A 143 -14.46 -22.59 20.24
N GLY A 144 -15.24 -22.80 19.19
CA GLY A 144 -15.01 -22.17 17.89
C GLY A 144 -15.06 -20.64 17.98
N LEU A 145 -16.05 -20.08 18.65
CA LEU A 145 -16.19 -18.64 18.83
C LEU A 145 -15.01 -18.04 19.64
N LEU A 146 -14.62 -18.67 20.74
CA LEU A 146 -13.46 -18.23 21.52
C LEU A 146 -12.17 -18.24 20.70
N GLY A 147 -11.98 -19.28 19.88
CA GLY A 147 -10.82 -19.38 18.98
C GLY A 147 -10.81 -18.28 17.93
N LEU A 148 -11.97 -17.94 17.33
CA LEU A 148 -12.10 -16.84 16.38
C LEU A 148 -11.74 -15.49 17.02
N VAL A 149 -12.32 -15.18 18.18
CA VAL A 149 -12.02 -13.92 18.89
C VAL A 149 -10.54 -13.83 19.21
N PHE A 150 -9.93 -14.92 19.70
CA PHE A 150 -8.51 -14.96 20.01
C PHE A 150 -7.63 -14.76 18.75
N SER A 151 -7.96 -15.43 17.65
CA SER A 151 -7.19 -15.34 16.40
C SER A 151 -7.28 -13.95 15.79
N ILE A 152 -8.47 -13.35 15.71
CA ILE A 152 -8.68 -12.01 15.16
C ILE A 152 -7.97 -10.96 16.02
N THR A 153 -8.15 -11.03 17.35
CA THR A 153 -7.50 -10.11 18.28
C THR A 153 -5.98 -10.27 18.23
N GLY A 154 -5.50 -11.52 18.14
CA GLY A 154 -4.09 -11.85 18.01
C GLY A 154 -3.48 -11.29 16.73
N LEU A 155 -4.14 -11.43 15.59
CA LEU A 155 -3.70 -10.85 14.31
C LEU A 155 -3.66 -9.32 14.36
N TRP A 156 -4.68 -8.70 14.95
CA TRP A 156 -4.71 -7.25 15.12
C TRP A 156 -3.54 -6.74 15.99
N LEU A 157 -3.31 -7.40 17.13
CA LEU A 157 -2.18 -7.07 18.01
C LEU A 157 -0.84 -7.34 17.32
N ALA A 158 -0.69 -8.46 16.62
CA ALA A 158 0.52 -8.81 15.90
C ALA A 158 0.87 -7.74 14.85
N ASN A 159 -0.10 -7.26 14.08
CA ASN A 159 0.10 -6.16 13.12
C ASN A 159 0.51 -4.86 13.83
N LYS A 160 -0.14 -4.53 14.95
CA LYS A 160 0.17 -3.32 15.71
C LYS A 160 1.56 -3.32 16.33
N VAL A 161 2.08 -4.49 16.73
CA VAL A 161 3.42 -4.62 17.35
C VAL A 161 4.49 -5.16 16.39
N GLY A 162 4.15 -5.37 15.14
CA GLY A 162 5.05 -5.88 14.11
C GLY A 162 6.38 -5.13 14.08
N ASN A 163 7.49 -5.88 13.87
CA ASN A 163 8.84 -5.33 13.88
C ASN A 163 9.74 -5.92 12.79
N GLU A 164 9.17 -6.66 11.85
CA GLU A 164 9.88 -7.09 10.64
C GLU A 164 9.69 -6.05 9.53
N LEU A 165 10.72 -5.85 8.71
CA LEU A 165 10.63 -4.96 7.55
C LEU A 165 9.85 -5.65 6.43
N ASP A 166 8.91 -4.94 5.87
CA ASP A 166 8.17 -5.36 4.69
C ASP A 166 8.94 -5.08 3.40
N LEU A 167 9.78 -4.07 3.42
CA LEU A 167 10.59 -3.59 2.31
C LEU A 167 12.07 -3.67 2.64
N GLN A 168 12.91 -3.74 1.60
CA GLN A 168 14.36 -3.92 1.75
C GLN A 168 15.14 -2.60 1.61
N THR A 169 14.72 -1.72 0.70
CA THR A 169 15.47 -0.52 0.33
C THR A 169 14.69 0.78 0.54
N VAL A 170 15.42 1.89 0.62
CA VAL A 170 14.84 3.24 0.69
C VAL A 170 14.04 3.55 -0.57
N GLY A 171 14.49 3.08 -1.75
CA GLY A 171 13.76 3.23 -3.00
C GLY A 171 12.36 2.60 -2.96
N GLN A 172 12.26 1.37 -2.45
CA GLN A 172 10.98 0.69 -2.28
C GLN A 172 10.03 1.44 -1.33
N VAL A 173 10.57 2.08 -0.27
CA VAL A 173 9.75 2.95 0.60
C VAL A 173 9.26 4.17 -0.15
N ALA A 174 10.11 4.81 -0.97
CA ALA A 174 9.70 5.96 -1.77
C ALA A 174 8.62 5.59 -2.81
N GLU A 175 8.73 4.40 -3.42
CA GLU A 175 7.68 3.87 -4.31
C GLU A 175 6.37 3.61 -3.57
N LYS A 176 6.43 2.99 -2.38
CA LYS A 176 5.27 2.78 -1.52
C LYS A 176 4.63 4.11 -1.11
N MET A 177 5.43 5.11 -0.74
CA MET A 177 4.94 6.47 -0.46
C MET A 177 4.23 7.08 -1.67
N THR A 178 4.80 6.94 -2.86
CA THR A 178 4.20 7.42 -4.11
C THR A 178 2.85 6.76 -4.37
N ARG A 179 2.70 5.50 -4.05
CA ARG A 179 1.47 4.74 -4.20
C ARG A 179 0.42 5.12 -3.15
N GLU A 180 0.75 4.91 -1.86
CA GLU A 180 -0.21 5.01 -0.75
C GLU A 180 -0.46 6.45 -0.27
N ASN A 181 0.44 7.39 -0.56
CA ASN A 181 0.39 8.77 -0.11
C ASN A 181 0.81 9.73 -1.22
N TYR A 182 0.21 9.59 -2.41
CA TYR A 182 0.63 10.31 -3.62
C TYR A 182 0.75 11.81 -3.40
N LEU A 183 -0.33 12.46 -3.01
CA LEU A 183 -0.35 13.91 -2.85
C LEU A 183 0.58 14.38 -1.72
N LYS A 184 0.63 13.63 -0.60
CA LYS A 184 1.50 13.94 0.53
C LYS A 184 2.98 13.73 0.21
N SER A 185 3.30 12.89 -0.76
CA SER A 185 4.67 12.64 -1.24
C SER A 185 5.19 13.75 -2.14
N ARG A 186 4.31 14.53 -2.76
CA ARG A 186 4.68 15.66 -3.60
C ARG A 186 5.14 16.86 -2.77
N ARG A 187 6.00 17.70 -3.37
CA ARG A 187 6.43 18.98 -2.78
C ARG A 187 5.25 19.95 -2.69
N ASN A 188 4.43 20.00 -3.75
CA ASN A 188 3.17 20.73 -3.76
C ASN A 188 1.99 19.72 -3.81
N PRO A 189 1.30 19.48 -2.68
CA PRO A 189 0.17 18.55 -2.62
C PRO A 189 -1.06 18.99 -3.44
N LYS A 190 -1.08 20.23 -3.94
CA LYS A 190 -2.17 20.74 -4.79
C LYS A 190 -1.93 20.48 -6.28
N THR A 191 -0.94 19.68 -6.62
CA THR A 191 -0.63 19.29 -8.00
C THR A 191 -0.56 17.78 -8.14
N PHE A 192 -0.77 17.28 -9.35
CA PHE A 192 -0.56 15.87 -9.68
C PHE A 192 0.10 15.76 -11.05
N ASN A 193 0.66 14.59 -11.36
CA ASN A 193 1.21 14.32 -12.69
C ASN A 193 0.31 13.33 -13.42
N LYS A 194 -0.46 13.82 -14.37
CA LYS A 194 -1.40 13.00 -15.14
C LYS A 194 -0.74 11.79 -15.81
N LYS A 195 0.50 11.93 -16.27
CA LYS A 195 1.25 10.88 -16.96
C LYS A 195 1.70 9.75 -16.03
N GLU A 196 1.77 10.00 -14.72
CA GLU A 196 2.19 9.00 -13.73
C GLU A 196 1.03 8.18 -13.19
N ILE A 197 -0.21 8.67 -13.28
CA ILE A 197 -1.36 8.02 -12.63
C ILE A 197 -1.54 6.58 -13.10
N GLU A 198 -1.49 6.35 -14.40
CA GLU A 198 -1.62 5.01 -14.97
C GLU A 198 -0.54 4.07 -14.43
N LYS A 199 0.72 4.53 -14.36
CA LYS A 199 1.82 3.76 -13.78
C LYS A 199 1.58 3.48 -12.30
N VAL A 200 1.16 4.47 -11.52
CA VAL A 200 0.88 4.32 -10.09
C VAL A 200 -0.24 3.31 -9.85
N LEU A 201 -1.30 3.37 -10.65
CA LEU A 201 -2.40 2.40 -10.57
C LEU A 201 -1.95 1.01 -11.00
N THR A 202 -1.18 0.89 -12.08
CA THR A 202 -0.59 -0.40 -12.50
C THR A 202 0.26 -1.01 -11.40
N ASP A 203 1.14 -0.20 -10.78
CA ASP A 203 1.97 -0.65 -9.66
C ASP A 203 1.11 -1.05 -8.45
N TRP A 204 -0.01 -0.38 -8.24
CA TRP A 204 -0.92 -0.69 -7.13
C TRP A 204 -1.66 -2.01 -7.37
N PHE A 205 -2.34 -2.14 -8.50
CA PHE A 205 -3.06 -3.35 -8.88
C PHE A 205 -2.13 -4.57 -8.90
N SER A 206 -0.92 -4.41 -9.44
CA SER A 206 0.06 -5.49 -9.45
C SER A 206 0.49 -5.92 -8.06
N ASN A 207 0.77 -4.98 -7.14
CA ASN A 207 1.29 -5.30 -5.81
C ASN A 207 0.21 -5.81 -4.84
N ASP A 208 -0.99 -5.25 -4.89
CA ASP A 208 -2.05 -5.54 -3.92
C ASP A 208 -2.91 -6.74 -4.34
N LEU A 209 -3.05 -6.97 -5.67
CA LEU A 209 -3.85 -8.07 -6.23
C LEU A 209 -2.98 -9.19 -6.82
N ASP A 210 -1.66 -9.14 -6.62
CA ASP A 210 -0.68 -10.12 -7.16
C ASP A 210 -0.81 -10.35 -8.68
N LEU A 211 -1.06 -9.27 -9.42
CA LEU A 211 -1.24 -9.32 -10.87
C LEU A 211 0.06 -9.05 -11.61
N ASP A 212 0.27 -9.79 -12.71
CA ASP A 212 1.37 -9.50 -13.62
C ASP A 212 1.14 -8.14 -14.31
N LYS A 213 2.10 -7.21 -14.17
CA LYS A 213 2.05 -5.87 -14.80
C LYS A 213 1.84 -5.92 -16.31
N SER A 214 2.33 -6.97 -16.96
CA SER A 214 2.15 -7.15 -18.41
C SER A 214 0.70 -7.38 -18.82
N LYS A 215 -0.15 -7.80 -17.89
CA LYS A 215 -1.59 -8.01 -18.09
C LYS A 215 -2.42 -6.74 -17.82
N LEU A 216 -1.89 -5.78 -17.07
CA LEU A 216 -2.55 -4.52 -16.73
C LEU A 216 -2.40 -3.50 -17.87
N THR A 217 -2.86 -3.88 -19.06
CA THR A 217 -2.95 -2.98 -20.22
C THR A 217 -4.23 -2.16 -20.15
N ARG A 218 -4.30 -1.04 -20.87
CA ARG A 218 -5.52 -0.21 -20.89
C ARG A 218 -6.76 -0.96 -21.36
N ASP A 219 -6.60 -1.98 -22.19
CA ASP A 219 -7.68 -2.82 -22.73
C ASP A 219 -7.99 -4.04 -21.82
N ALA A 220 -7.29 -4.19 -20.69
CA ALA A 220 -7.58 -5.27 -19.74
C ALA A 220 -8.99 -5.10 -19.15
N ILE A 221 -9.79 -6.16 -19.22
CA ILE A 221 -11.22 -6.15 -18.85
C ILE A 221 -11.35 -6.66 -17.41
N PHE A 222 -12.14 -5.93 -16.61
CA PHE A 222 -12.66 -6.41 -15.32
C PHE A 222 -13.84 -7.36 -15.60
N VAL A 223 -13.76 -8.59 -15.11
CA VAL A 223 -14.81 -9.62 -15.31
C VAL A 223 -15.44 -9.96 -13.97
#